data_191302cd9fd807e33e49b35463bb1040
#
_entry.id   191302cd9fd807e33e49b35463bb1040
#
_cell.length_a   1.000
_cell.length_b   1.000
_cell.length_c   1.000
_cell.angle_alpha   90.00
_cell.angle_beta   90.00
_cell.angle_gamma   90.00
#
_symmetry.space_group_name_H-M   'P 1'
#
loop_
_entity.id
_entity.type
_entity.pdbx_description
1 polymer ?
#
loop_
_entity_poly.entity_id
_entity_poly.type
_entity_poly.pdbx_seq_one_letter_code
_entity_poly.pdbx_strand_id
1 'polypeptide(L)'
;MIEMNELFNWDIFLQPYELAVEDFILKMEGIKNQYHKANLYCPIEIVSGRVKSPQGILDKARRMNVPTELIDEKVHDIAGIRITCKYIDDV
;
A
#
# COMPACT_ATOMS: atom_id res chain seq x y z
N MET A 1 -3.22 32.66 8.67
CA MET A 1 -3.15 31.88 7.42
C MET A 1 -3.30 30.40 7.72
N ILE A 2 -4.16 29.74 7.01
CA ILE A 2 -4.40 28.31 7.22
C ILE A 2 -3.29 27.53 6.50
N GLU A 3 -2.65 26.64 7.24
CA GLU A 3 -1.64 25.77 6.64
C GLU A 3 -2.28 24.70 5.78
N MET A 4 -1.50 24.17 4.83
CA MET A 4 -1.99 23.19 3.87
C MET A 4 -2.57 21.96 4.54
N ASN A 5 -1.93 21.46 5.60
CA ASN A 5 -2.41 20.29 6.32
C ASN A 5 -3.66 20.57 7.14
N GLU A 6 -4.02 21.83 7.36
CA GLU A 6 -5.30 22.17 7.98
C GLU A 6 -6.43 22.15 6.97
N LEU A 7 -6.14 22.46 5.71
CA LEU A 7 -7.10 22.41 4.61
C LEU A 7 -7.28 21.00 4.07
N PHE A 8 -6.24 20.20 4.12
CA PHE A 8 -6.22 18.86 3.55
C PHE A 8 -6.18 17.85 4.69
N ASN A 9 -7.24 17.08 4.81
CA ASN A 9 -7.32 16.08 5.88
C ASN A 9 -6.65 14.80 5.42
N TRP A 10 -5.41 14.62 5.82
CA TRP A 10 -4.61 13.45 5.45
C TRP A 10 -5.20 12.14 5.96
N ASP A 11 -5.78 12.15 7.16
CA ASP A 11 -6.37 10.94 7.72
C ASP A 11 -7.53 10.45 6.86
N ILE A 12 -8.40 11.35 6.45
CA ILE A 12 -9.53 11.00 5.58
C ILE A 12 -9.03 10.57 4.21
N PHE A 13 -8.06 11.30 3.65
CA PHE A 13 -7.53 10.98 2.33
C PHE A 13 -6.87 9.61 2.30
N LEU A 14 -6.09 9.27 3.33
CA LEU A 14 -5.32 8.04 3.36
C LEU A 14 -6.13 6.83 3.82
N GLN A 15 -7.25 7.05 4.50
CA GLN A 15 -8.02 5.96 5.10
C GLN A 15 -8.39 4.84 4.10
N PRO A 16 -8.94 5.14 2.91
CA PRO A 16 -9.26 4.07 1.98
C PRO A 16 -8.03 3.30 1.51
N TYR A 17 -6.87 3.97 1.40
CA TYR A 17 -5.64 3.28 1.02
C TYR A 17 -5.16 2.36 2.13
N GLU A 18 -5.22 2.83 3.39
CA GLU A 18 -4.84 2.02 4.53
C GLU A 18 -5.73 0.81 4.69
N LEU A 19 -7.05 1.00 4.54
CA LEU A 19 -8.00 -0.11 4.63
C LEU A 19 -7.78 -1.12 3.50
N ALA A 20 -7.52 -0.64 2.30
CA ALA A 20 -7.29 -1.52 1.16
C ALA A 20 -6.03 -2.36 1.36
N VAL A 21 -4.95 -1.76 1.87
CA VAL A 21 -3.71 -2.47 2.15
C VAL A 21 -3.92 -3.52 3.23
N GLU A 22 -4.56 -3.14 4.33
CA GLU A 22 -4.84 -4.07 5.43
C GLU A 22 -5.70 -5.24 4.98
N ASP A 23 -6.75 -4.96 4.21
CA ASP A 23 -7.66 -5.99 3.73
C ASP A 23 -6.95 -6.96 2.79
N PHE A 24 -6.10 -6.43 1.91
CA PHE A 24 -5.34 -7.27 1.00
C PHE A 24 -4.39 -8.19 1.75
N ILE A 25 -3.65 -7.65 2.73
CA ILE A 25 -2.72 -8.43 3.52
C ILE A 25 -3.47 -9.54 4.28
N LEU A 26 -4.60 -9.20 4.87
CA LEU A 26 -5.40 -10.16 5.61
C LEU A 26 -5.88 -11.30 4.71
N LYS A 27 -6.34 -10.97 3.51
CA LYS A 27 -6.78 -11.99 2.55
C LYS A 27 -5.64 -12.91 2.12
N MET A 28 -4.47 -12.35 1.86
CA MET A 28 -3.32 -13.14 1.44
C MET A 28 -2.80 -14.03 2.57
N GLU A 29 -2.83 -13.53 3.80
CA GLU A 29 -2.45 -14.35 4.96
C GLU A 29 -3.45 -15.49 5.16
N GLY A 30 -4.73 -15.23 4.89
CA GLY A 30 -5.75 -16.28 4.93
C GLY A 30 -5.49 -17.38 3.90
N ILE A 31 -5.08 -17.01 2.70
CA ILE A 31 -4.73 -17.96 1.66
C ILE A 31 -3.53 -18.81 2.09
N LYS A 32 -2.50 -18.19 2.66
CA LYS A 32 -1.35 -18.92 3.16
C LYS A 32 -1.76 -19.95 4.21
N ASN A 33 -2.65 -19.55 5.11
CA ASN A 33 -3.13 -20.45 6.16
C ASN A 33 -3.91 -21.64 5.59
N GLN A 34 -4.70 -21.41 4.55
CA GLN A 34 -5.44 -22.49 3.88
C GLN A 34 -4.50 -23.51 3.27
N TYR A 35 -3.44 -23.05 2.60
CA TYR A 35 -2.42 -23.97 2.06
C TYR A 35 -1.74 -24.75 3.17
N HIS A 36 -1.42 -24.07 4.27
CA HIS A 36 -0.79 -24.72 5.42
C HIS A 36 -1.66 -25.83 5.99
N LYS A 37 -2.94 -25.54 6.19
CA LYS A 37 -3.88 -26.51 6.76
C LYS A 37 -4.09 -27.71 5.84
N ALA A 38 -3.99 -27.51 4.54
CA ALA A 38 -4.14 -28.58 3.57
C ALA A 38 -2.83 -29.33 3.30
N ASN A 39 -1.76 -28.97 3.98
CA ASN A 39 -0.42 -29.52 3.75
C ASN A 39 0.04 -29.33 2.30
N LEU A 40 -0.39 -28.24 1.70
CA LEU A 40 0.02 -27.88 0.34
C LEU A 40 1.14 -26.87 0.39
N TYR A 41 2.00 -26.92 -0.61
CA TYR A 41 3.06 -25.94 -0.74
C TYR A 41 2.47 -24.57 -1.12
N CYS A 42 2.82 -23.56 -0.35
CA CYS A 42 2.42 -22.20 -0.65
C CYS A 42 3.64 -21.41 -1.14
N PRO A 43 3.62 -20.90 -2.37
CA PRO A 43 4.76 -20.13 -2.88
C PRO A 43 4.89 -18.76 -2.23
N ILE A 44 3.83 -18.26 -1.60
CA ILE A 44 3.87 -16.95 -0.97
C ILE A 44 4.57 -17.07 0.38
N GLU A 45 5.63 -16.29 0.55
CA GLU A 45 6.41 -16.32 1.78
C GLU A 45 6.05 -15.14 2.68
N ILE A 46 6.14 -13.94 2.13
CA ILE A 46 5.90 -12.72 2.88
C ILE A 46 4.93 -11.84 2.09
N VAL A 47 3.93 -11.31 2.78
CA VAL A 47 3.05 -10.29 2.23
C VAL A 47 3.18 -9.05 3.10
N SER A 48 3.52 -7.95 2.49
CA SER A 48 3.61 -6.68 3.20
C SER A 48 3.04 -5.58 2.33
N GLY A 49 2.71 -4.48 2.98
CA GLY A 49 2.21 -3.33 2.25
C GLY A 49 2.44 -2.08 3.06
N ARG A 50 2.40 -0.97 2.37
CA ARG A 50 2.56 0.32 3.04
C ARG A 50 1.78 1.39 2.32
N VAL A 51 1.39 2.42 3.07
CA VAL A 51 0.82 3.63 2.53
C VAL A 51 1.87 4.71 2.70
N LYS A 52 2.10 5.48 1.64
CA LYS A 52 3.09 6.54 1.66
C LYS A 52 2.68 7.60 2.68
N SER A 53 3.66 8.10 3.44
CA SER A 53 3.39 9.14 4.43
C SER A 53 2.97 10.45 3.75
N PRO A 54 2.27 11.33 4.46
CA PRO A 54 1.93 12.63 3.90
C PRO A 54 3.14 13.38 3.35
N GLN A 55 4.26 13.35 4.06
CA GLN A 55 5.47 13.99 3.59
C GLN A 55 5.98 13.36 2.29
N GLY A 56 5.94 12.03 2.20
CA GLY A 56 6.34 11.32 0.99
C GLY A 56 5.47 11.68 -0.19
N ILE A 57 4.15 11.83 0.03
CA ILE A 57 3.23 12.21 -1.03
C ILE A 57 3.49 13.64 -1.49
N LEU A 58 3.72 14.54 -0.55
CA LEU A 58 4.04 15.93 -0.87
C LEU A 58 5.35 16.04 -1.65
N ASP A 59 6.35 15.28 -1.26
CA ASP A 59 7.63 15.24 -1.97
C ASP A 59 7.45 14.73 -3.40
N LYS A 60 6.64 13.69 -3.56
CA LYS A 60 6.35 13.14 -4.88
C LYS A 60 5.61 14.17 -5.74
N ALA A 61 4.61 14.81 -5.18
CA ALA A 61 3.85 15.84 -5.89
C ALA A 61 4.74 17.00 -6.31
N ARG A 62 5.65 17.39 -5.43
CA ARG A 62 6.60 18.48 -5.73
C ARG A 62 7.52 18.10 -6.89
N ARG A 63 8.01 16.87 -6.90
CA ARG A 63 8.87 16.41 -7.99
C ARG A 63 8.13 16.33 -9.32
N MET A 64 6.82 16.04 -9.26
CA MET A 64 5.98 15.96 -10.45
C MET A 64 5.36 17.31 -10.85
N ASN A 65 5.62 18.37 -10.07
CA ASN A 65 5.01 19.69 -10.26
C ASN A 65 3.49 19.61 -10.21
N VAL A 66 2.95 18.81 -9.27
CA VAL A 66 1.52 18.64 -9.10
C VAL A 66 1.05 19.52 -7.94
N PRO A 67 0.06 20.40 -8.15
CA PRO A 67 -0.51 21.17 -7.04
C PRO A 67 -1.22 20.25 -6.04
N THR A 68 -1.28 20.69 -4.79
CA THR A 68 -1.86 19.89 -3.72
C THR A 68 -3.32 19.51 -4.02
N GLU A 69 -4.06 20.38 -4.66
CA GLU A 69 -5.46 20.14 -5.00
C GLU A 69 -5.65 18.97 -5.96
N LEU A 70 -4.61 18.62 -6.71
CA LEU A 70 -4.67 17.57 -7.72
C LEU A 70 -3.95 16.30 -7.31
N ILE A 71 -3.53 16.19 -6.05
CA ILE A 71 -2.77 15.01 -5.58
C ILE A 71 -3.58 13.73 -5.79
N ASP A 72 -4.85 13.75 -5.44
CA ASP A 72 -5.70 12.56 -5.58
C ASP A 72 -5.88 12.11 -7.02
N GLU A 73 -5.74 13.02 -7.97
CA GLU A 73 -5.89 12.69 -9.39
C GLU A 73 -4.58 12.34 -10.07
N LYS A 74 -3.48 12.97 -9.65
CA LYS A 74 -2.20 12.91 -10.37
C LYS A 74 -1.15 12.04 -9.72
N VAL A 75 -1.22 11.84 -8.41
CA VAL A 75 -0.26 11.00 -7.70
C VAL A 75 -0.86 9.63 -7.49
N HIS A 76 -0.32 8.64 -8.18
CA HIS A 76 -0.88 7.29 -8.16
C HIS A 76 -0.09 6.31 -7.29
N ASP A 77 1.09 6.72 -6.83
CA ASP A 77 1.98 5.88 -6.04
C ASP A 77 1.79 6.17 -4.54
N ILE A 78 0.56 5.99 -4.06
CA ILE A 78 0.21 6.31 -2.67
C ILE A 78 0.34 5.07 -1.79
N ALA A 79 -0.08 3.92 -2.30
CA ALA A 79 -0.03 2.66 -1.55
C ALA A 79 0.63 1.59 -2.40
N GLY A 80 1.29 0.65 -1.74
CA GLY A 80 1.94 -0.44 -2.43
C GLY A 80 1.87 -1.73 -1.64
N ILE A 81 1.83 -2.83 -2.37
CA ILE A 81 1.84 -4.17 -1.82
C ILE A 81 3.10 -4.86 -2.33
N ARG A 82 3.76 -5.57 -1.43
CA ARG A 82 4.91 -6.39 -1.81
C ARG A 82 4.64 -7.83 -1.42
N ILE A 83 4.75 -8.72 -2.39
CA ILE A 83 4.62 -10.15 -2.17
C ILE A 83 5.97 -10.77 -2.46
N THR A 84 6.52 -11.47 -1.47
CA THR A 84 7.76 -12.20 -1.63
C THR A 84 7.41 -13.67 -1.78
N CYS A 85 7.86 -14.27 -2.88
CA CYS A 85 7.59 -15.67 -3.18
C CYS A 85 8.83 -16.50 -2.99
N LYS A 86 8.62 -17.74 -2.57
CA LYS A 86 9.72 -18.71 -2.51
C LYS A 86 10.05 -19.15 -3.92
N TYR A 87 11.33 -19.13 -4.22
CA TYR A 87 11.80 -19.66 -5.49
C TYR A 87 12.09 -21.14 -5.34
N ILE A 88 11.48 -21.93 -6.20
CA ILE A 88 11.78 -23.36 -6.26
C ILE A 88 12.63 -23.57 -7.49
N ASP A 89 13.83 -24.06 -7.25
CA ASP A 89 14.71 -24.45 -8.34
C ASP A 89 14.34 -25.87 -8.74
N ASP A 90 13.71 -25.96 -9.89
CA ASP A 90 13.22 -27.22 -10.42
C ASP A 90 14.35 -27.95 -11.14
N VAL A 91 15.25 -28.46 -10.38
CA VAL A 91 16.39 -29.16 -10.95
C VAL A 91 16.08 -30.60 -11.28
#